data_0afb90b18f8d4e178eeab84e9eab9995
#
_entry.id   0afb90b18f8d4e178eeab84e9eab9995
#
_cell.length_a   1.000
_cell.length_b   1.000
_cell.length_c   1.000
_cell.angle_alpha   90.00
_cell.angle_beta   90.00
_cell.angle_gamma   90.00
#
_symmetry.space_group_name_H-M   'P 1'
#
loop_
_entity.id
_entity.type
_entity.pdbx_description
1 polymer ?
#
loop_
_entity_poly.entity_id
_entity_poly.type
_entity_poly.pdbx_seq_one_letter_code
_entity_poly.pdbx_strand_id
1 'polypeptide(L)'
;MAGLLDTPDAGRVMFGARDMTGLGDHARTLARREEVGFVYQFHHLLPEFSAAEIIVLPQVARGVRPSEARTRAERLLDQVGVAARARHRPAEMSGGEQQRVAICRALANGPKILLADEPTGNLDPGTSDQVFDALRGLTRDAGMAALIATHNLDLAARMDRVVRLEAGRILAA
;
A
#
# COMPACT_ATOMS: atom_id res chain seq x y z
N MET A 1 -8.45 12.02 4.51
CA MET A 1 -9.52 11.44 5.37
C MET A 1 -9.37 9.94 5.55
N ALA A 2 -9.66 9.06 4.57
CA ALA A 2 -9.53 7.60 4.74
C ALA A 2 -8.16 7.12 5.25
N GLY A 3 -7.08 7.80 4.86
CA GLY A 3 -5.72 7.53 5.34
C GLY A 3 -5.34 8.22 6.65
N LEU A 4 -6.28 8.84 7.34
CA LEU A 4 -6.06 9.58 8.60
C LEU A 4 -5.00 10.70 8.48
N LEU A 5 -4.77 11.22 7.28
CA LEU A 5 -3.87 12.35 7.02
C LEU A 5 -4.56 13.68 7.34
N ASP A 6 -5.88 13.68 7.27
CA ASP A 6 -6.74 14.82 7.52
C ASP A 6 -8.02 14.41 8.25
N THR A 7 -8.73 15.36 8.85
CA THR A 7 -10.00 15.16 9.55
C THR A 7 -11.17 15.57 8.67
N PRO A 8 -12.32 14.86 8.71
CA PRO A 8 -13.51 15.31 8.01
C PRO A 8 -14.16 16.48 8.75
N ASP A 9 -14.75 17.43 8.00
CA ASP A 9 -15.56 18.51 8.56
C ASP A 9 -16.85 17.97 9.18
N ALA A 10 -17.38 16.86 8.66
CA ALA A 10 -18.56 16.18 9.17
C ALA A 10 -18.52 14.68 8.80
N GLY A 11 -19.33 13.88 9.49
CA GLY A 11 -19.37 12.43 9.27
C GLY A 11 -18.35 11.66 10.10
N ARG A 12 -18.15 10.38 9.77
CA ARG A 12 -17.28 9.47 10.53
C ARG A 12 -16.38 8.64 9.62
N VAL A 13 -15.16 8.39 10.06
CA VAL A 13 -14.23 7.44 9.47
C VAL A 13 -14.15 6.23 10.38
N MET A 14 -14.60 5.07 9.88
CA MET A 14 -14.67 3.83 10.65
C MET A 14 -13.67 2.80 10.11
N PHE A 15 -12.86 2.19 10.97
CA PHE A 15 -12.08 1.00 10.65
C PHE A 15 -12.70 -0.19 11.42
N GLY A 16 -13.49 -1.00 10.71
CA GLY A 16 -14.36 -1.96 11.35
C GLY A 16 -15.32 -1.28 12.32
N ALA A 17 -15.36 -1.70 13.58
CA ALA A 17 -16.18 -1.10 14.62
C ALA A 17 -15.55 0.13 15.31
N ARG A 18 -14.29 0.45 14.99
CA ARG A 18 -13.55 1.53 15.66
C ARG A 18 -13.74 2.86 14.95
N ASP A 19 -14.21 3.87 15.68
CA ASP A 19 -14.31 5.24 15.18
C ASP A 19 -12.94 5.92 15.23
N MET A 20 -12.46 6.39 14.07
CA MET A 20 -11.16 7.02 13.88
C MET A 20 -11.28 8.55 13.80
N THR A 21 -12.50 9.10 13.79
CA THR A 21 -12.76 10.51 13.48
C THR A 21 -12.19 11.46 14.51
N GLY A 22 -12.37 11.15 15.80
CA GLY A 22 -11.98 12.01 16.92
C GLY A 22 -10.54 11.79 17.44
N LEU A 23 -9.72 11.02 16.72
CA LEU A 23 -8.37 10.74 17.18
C LEU A 23 -7.48 12.00 17.10
N GLY A 24 -6.76 12.30 18.19
CA GLY A 24 -5.71 13.31 18.18
C GLY A 24 -4.51 12.89 17.33
N ASP A 25 -3.62 13.83 16.99
CA ASP A 25 -2.51 13.63 16.06
C ASP A 25 -1.61 12.43 16.38
N HIS A 26 -1.28 12.24 17.63
CA HIS A 26 -0.46 11.11 18.06
C HIS A 26 -1.17 9.77 17.80
N ALA A 27 -2.45 9.65 18.17
CA ALA A 27 -3.23 8.43 17.96
C ALA A 27 -3.47 8.16 16.48
N ARG A 28 -3.68 9.20 15.65
CA ARG A 28 -3.76 9.07 14.19
C ARG A 28 -2.43 8.57 13.59
N THR A 29 -1.30 9.08 14.08
CA THR A 29 0.02 8.66 13.62
C THR A 29 0.28 7.18 13.95
N LEU A 30 -0.09 6.74 15.16
CA LEU A 30 -0.01 5.33 15.53
C LEU A 30 -0.91 4.45 14.66
N ALA A 31 -2.16 4.86 14.47
CA ALA A 31 -3.11 4.13 13.65
C ALA A 31 -2.65 4.02 12.18
N ARG A 32 -2.11 5.11 11.58
CA ARG A 32 -1.50 5.07 10.25
C ARG A 32 -0.36 4.06 10.17
N ARG A 33 0.56 4.11 11.13
CA ARG A 33 1.72 3.22 11.18
C ARG A 33 1.35 1.74 11.29
N GLU A 34 0.26 1.44 12.01
CA GLU A 34 -0.10 0.07 12.37
C GLU A 34 -1.20 -0.53 11.49
N GLU A 35 -2.15 0.30 11.02
CA GLU A 35 -3.38 -0.18 10.42
C GLU A 35 -3.54 0.23 8.94
N VAL A 36 -2.70 1.16 8.42
CA VAL A 36 -2.83 1.68 7.06
C VAL A 36 -1.57 1.45 6.26
N GLY A 37 -1.69 0.79 5.11
CA GLY A 37 -0.65 0.74 4.08
C GLY A 37 -0.93 1.77 2.99
N PHE A 38 0.12 2.44 2.50
CA PHE A 38 0.01 3.41 1.40
C PHE A 38 0.85 2.99 0.21
N VAL A 39 0.22 2.98 -0.96
CA VAL A 39 0.86 2.81 -2.27
C VAL A 39 0.53 4.05 -3.11
N TYR A 40 1.53 4.67 -3.67
CA TYR A 40 1.40 5.88 -4.49
C TYR A 40 1.79 5.59 -5.94
N GLN A 41 1.31 6.42 -6.86
CA GLN A 41 1.68 6.40 -8.28
C GLN A 41 3.20 6.58 -8.47
N PHE A 42 3.80 7.54 -7.74
CA PHE A 42 5.25 7.64 -7.62
C PHE A 42 5.69 6.80 -6.42
N HIS A 43 6.59 5.87 -6.62
CA HIS A 43 6.96 4.84 -5.66
C HIS A 43 7.44 5.38 -4.30
N HIS A 44 8.01 6.60 -4.27
CA HIS A 44 8.61 7.25 -3.09
C HIS A 44 9.51 6.30 -2.30
N LEU A 45 10.34 5.55 -3.03
CA LEU A 45 11.36 4.72 -2.41
C LEU A 45 12.56 5.59 -2.03
N LEU A 46 13.15 5.30 -0.89
CA LEU A 46 14.36 5.98 -0.42
C LEU A 46 15.56 5.49 -1.25
N PRO A 47 16.24 6.35 -2.02
CA PRO A 47 17.22 5.92 -3.00
C PRO A 47 18.51 5.34 -2.38
N GLU A 48 18.77 5.66 -1.11
CA GLU A 48 19.95 5.20 -0.36
C GLU A 48 19.82 3.77 0.15
N PHE A 49 18.58 3.25 0.24
CA PHE A 49 18.28 1.94 0.82
C PHE A 49 18.01 0.89 -0.26
N SER A 50 18.39 -0.34 0.02
CA SER A 50 18.02 -1.50 -0.80
C SER A 50 16.52 -1.84 -0.66
N ALA A 51 15.99 -2.64 -1.59
CA ALA A 51 14.60 -3.09 -1.56
C ALA A 51 14.22 -3.75 -0.22
N ALA A 52 15.08 -4.61 0.31
CA ALA A 52 14.84 -5.25 1.60
C ALA A 52 14.84 -4.24 2.76
N GLU A 53 15.78 -3.29 2.78
CA GLU A 53 15.87 -2.27 3.82
C GLU A 53 14.64 -1.36 3.81
N ILE A 54 14.15 -0.95 2.64
CA ILE A 54 12.94 -0.14 2.49
C ILE A 54 11.73 -0.82 3.15
N ILE A 55 11.65 -2.15 3.09
CA ILE A 55 10.57 -2.93 3.71
C ILE A 55 10.82 -3.18 5.21
N VAL A 56 12.08 -3.24 5.63
CA VAL A 56 12.48 -3.40 7.04
C VAL A 56 12.20 -2.13 7.85
N LEU A 57 12.46 -0.95 7.29
CA LEU A 57 12.36 0.34 7.98
C LEU A 57 11.04 0.55 8.75
N PRO A 58 9.84 0.42 8.14
CA PRO A 58 8.57 0.63 8.85
C PRO A 58 8.36 -0.37 9.99
N GLN A 59 8.90 -1.57 9.90
CA GLN A 59 8.79 -2.60 10.93
C GLN A 59 9.67 -2.28 12.14
N VAL A 60 10.92 -1.87 11.89
CA VAL A 60 11.85 -1.44 12.94
C VAL A 60 11.32 -0.18 13.64
N ALA A 61 10.76 0.77 12.89
CA ALA A 61 10.11 1.95 13.46
C ALA A 61 8.91 1.61 14.37
N ARG A 62 8.30 0.42 14.18
CA ARG A 62 7.25 -0.13 15.06
C ARG A 62 7.83 -0.90 16.26
N GLY A 63 9.14 -1.12 16.30
CA GLY A 63 9.80 -1.88 17.36
C GLY A 63 10.02 -3.37 17.08
N VAL A 64 9.79 -3.83 15.84
CA VAL A 64 10.10 -5.21 15.44
C VAL A 64 11.61 -5.41 15.39
N ARG A 65 12.09 -6.55 15.85
CA ARG A 65 13.52 -6.88 15.82
C ARG A 65 14.04 -6.93 14.38
N PRO A 66 15.22 -6.38 14.08
CA PRO A 66 15.75 -6.30 12.70
C PRO A 66 15.81 -7.65 11.98
N SER A 67 16.12 -8.74 12.68
CA SER A 67 16.16 -10.09 12.09
C SER A 67 14.77 -10.55 11.64
N GLU A 68 13.74 -10.34 12.46
CA GLU A 68 12.35 -10.68 12.12
C GLU A 68 11.83 -9.82 10.98
N ALA A 69 12.12 -8.51 11.03
CA ALA A 69 11.75 -7.58 9.96
C ALA A 69 12.37 -7.98 8.62
N ARG A 70 13.65 -8.43 8.62
CA ARG A 70 14.33 -8.91 7.43
C ARG A 70 13.69 -10.18 6.87
N THR A 71 13.42 -11.17 7.71
CA THR A 71 12.74 -12.41 7.29
C THR A 71 11.37 -12.12 6.66
N ARG A 72 10.62 -11.18 7.24
CA ARG A 72 9.34 -10.76 6.66
C ARG A 72 9.53 -10.02 5.33
N ALA A 73 10.53 -9.13 5.22
CA ALA A 73 10.83 -8.41 3.99
C ALA A 73 11.17 -9.37 2.84
N GLU A 74 12.03 -10.35 3.09
CA GLU A 74 12.42 -11.37 2.11
C GLU A 74 11.22 -12.18 1.63
N ARG A 75 10.33 -12.59 2.55
CA ARG A 75 9.08 -13.29 2.21
C ARG A 75 8.15 -12.44 1.33
N LEU A 76 7.97 -11.15 1.67
CA LEU A 76 7.14 -10.25 0.86
C LEU A 76 7.72 -10.05 -0.55
N LEU A 77 9.04 -9.89 -0.67
CA LEU A 77 9.71 -9.77 -1.97
C LEU A 77 9.55 -11.04 -2.82
N ASP A 78 9.60 -12.20 -2.19
CA ASP A 78 9.38 -13.49 -2.86
C ASP A 78 7.94 -13.62 -3.38
N GLN A 79 6.96 -13.28 -2.57
CA GLN A 79 5.53 -13.32 -2.93
C GLN A 79 5.20 -12.44 -4.16
N VAL A 80 5.93 -11.35 -4.39
CA VAL A 80 5.73 -10.48 -5.56
C VAL A 80 6.75 -10.75 -6.68
N GLY A 81 7.56 -11.80 -6.58
CA GLY A 81 8.50 -12.22 -7.61
C GLY A 81 9.70 -11.31 -7.82
N VAL A 82 10.14 -10.58 -6.79
CA VAL A 82 11.33 -9.71 -6.84
C VAL A 82 12.39 -10.04 -5.78
N ALA A 83 12.40 -11.27 -5.26
CA ALA A 83 13.40 -11.72 -4.28
C ALA A 83 14.85 -11.49 -4.72
N ALA A 84 15.15 -11.69 -6.01
CA ALA A 84 16.46 -11.44 -6.59
C ALA A 84 16.92 -9.97 -6.50
N ARG A 85 15.98 -9.03 -6.27
CA ARG A 85 16.23 -7.59 -6.13
C ARG A 85 16.40 -7.13 -4.69
N ALA A 86 16.35 -8.03 -3.70
CA ALA A 86 16.41 -7.70 -2.28
C ALA A 86 17.55 -6.75 -1.89
N ARG A 87 18.71 -6.86 -2.54
CA ARG A 87 19.90 -6.05 -2.29
C ARG A 87 20.07 -4.86 -3.24
N HIS A 88 19.21 -4.73 -4.26
CA HIS A 88 19.28 -3.64 -5.25
C HIS A 88 18.65 -2.37 -4.68
N ARG A 89 19.22 -1.23 -5.07
CA ARG A 89 18.67 0.10 -4.80
C ARG A 89 17.64 0.49 -5.86
N PRO A 90 16.76 1.47 -5.61
CA PRO A 90 15.75 1.91 -6.57
C PRO A 90 16.28 2.18 -7.98
N ALA A 91 17.46 2.83 -8.10
CA ALA A 91 18.08 3.15 -9.39
C ALA A 91 18.50 1.90 -10.20
N GLU A 92 18.58 0.74 -9.58
CA GLU A 92 18.99 -0.53 -10.20
C GLU A 92 17.78 -1.42 -10.56
N MET A 93 16.54 -0.90 -10.37
CA MET A 93 15.29 -1.63 -10.57
C MET A 93 14.41 -0.97 -11.63
N SER A 94 13.69 -1.80 -12.39
CA SER A 94 12.63 -1.30 -13.30
C SER A 94 11.48 -0.65 -12.52
N GLY A 95 10.66 0.17 -13.20
CA GLY A 95 9.49 0.81 -12.58
C GLY A 95 8.53 -0.20 -11.94
N GLY A 96 8.25 -1.32 -12.62
CA GLY A 96 7.41 -2.37 -12.07
C GLY A 96 8.02 -3.10 -10.87
N GLU A 97 9.35 -3.30 -10.84
CA GLU A 97 10.06 -3.84 -9.67
C GLU A 97 9.98 -2.86 -8.48
N GLN A 98 10.20 -1.57 -8.74
CA GLN A 98 10.07 -0.53 -7.73
C GLN A 98 8.65 -0.48 -7.15
N GLN A 99 7.63 -0.59 -8.00
CA GLN A 99 6.24 -0.59 -7.54
C GLN A 99 5.91 -1.82 -6.69
N ARG A 100 6.40 -3.00 -7.05
CA ARG A 100 6.25 -4.21 -6.22
C ARG A 100 6.95 -4.05 -4.87
N VAL A 101 8.13 -3.42 -4.82
CA VAL A 101 8.80 -3.07 -3.55
C VAL A 101 7.97 -2.06 -2.73
N ALA A 102 7.36 -1.05 -3.36
CA ALA A 102 6.49 -0.09 -2.69
C ALA A 102 5.23 -0.76 -2.10
N ILE A 103 4.65 -1.74 -2.79
CA ILE A 103 3.56 -2.57 -2.28
C ILE A 103 4.04 -3.37 -1.05
N CYS A 104 5.19 -4.04 -1.13
CA CYS A 104 5.75 -4.78 0.02
C CYS A 104 5.99 -3.87 1.23
N ARG A 105 6.51 -2.64 1.01
CA ARG A 105 6.68 -1.64 2.07
C ARG A 105 5.34 -1.28 2.72
N ALA A 106 4.31 -1.06 1.93
CA ALA A 106 2.97 -0.75 2.44
C ALA A 106 2.40 -1.88 3.32
N LEU A 107 2.74 -3.14 3.00
CA LEU A 107 2.27 -4.33 3.70
C LEU A 107 3.18 -4.79 4.86
N ALA A 108 4.33 -4.14 5.03
CA ALA A 108 5.37 -4.57 5.97
C ALA A 108 4.85 -4.73 7.41
N ASN A 109 4.00 -3.82 7.87
CA ASN A 109 3.42 -3.85 9.21
C ASN A 109 2.13 -4.68 9.35
N GLY A 110 1.67 -5.35 8.30
CA GLY A 110 0.41 -6.11 8.31
C GLY A 110 -0.80 -5.20 8.52
N PRO A 111 -1.00 -4.17 7.70
CA PRO A 111 -2.10 -3.23 7.87
C PRO A 111 -3.46 -3.92 7.70
N LYS A 112 -4.52 -3.27 8.17
CA LYS A 112 -5.91 -3.70 7.98
C LYS A 112 -6.53 -3.15 6.69
N ILE A 113 -6.02 -1.99 6.26
CA ILE A 113 -6.48 -1.32 5.04
C ILE A 113 -5.29 -0.90 4.18
N LEU A 114 -5.39 -1.13 2.89
CA LEU A 114 -4.48 -0.61 1.88
C LEU A 114 -5.16 0.53 1.14
N LEU A 115 -4.48 1.66 1.03
CA LEU A 115 -4.87 2.80 0.21
C LEU A 115 -3.88 2.91 -0.93
N ALA A 116 -4.36 2.80 -2.16
CA ALA A 116 -3.53 2.89 -3.34
C ALA A 116 -4.05 3.99 -4.27
N ASP A 117 -3.15 4.87 -4.68
CA ASP A 117 -3.43 5.95 -5.62
C ASP A 117 -2.67 5.67 -6.92
N GLU A 118 -3.41 5.36 -8.00
CA GLU A 118 -2.89 4.99 -9.31
C GLU A 118 -1.70 4.02 -9.25
N PRO A 119 -1.85 2.85 -8.60
CA PRO A 119 -0.71 1.97 -8.30
C PRO A 119 -0.01 1.39 -9.55
N THR A 120 -0.57 1.60 -10.74
CA THR A 120 -0.02 1.14 -12.02
C THR A 120 0.07 2.25 -13.07
N GLY A 121 -0.25 3.49 -12.71
CA GLY A 121 -0.42 4.60 -13.65
C GLY A 121 0.83 4.98 -14.49
N ASN A 122 2.02 4.61 -14.03
CA ASN A 122 3.29 4.90 -14.71
C ASN A 122 3.92 3.65 -15.37
N LEU A 123 3.17 2.56 -15.52
CA LEU A 123 3.66 1.29 -16.03
C LEU A 123 3.04 0.98 -17.40
N ASP A 124 3.76 0.22 -18.22
CA ASP A 124 3.22 -0.35 -19.43
C ASP A 124 2.11 -1.38 -19.11
N PRO A 125 1.19 -1.68 -20.05
CA PRO A 125 0.03 -2.53 -19.78
C PRO A 125 0.38 -3.91 -19.20
N GLY A 126 1.40 -4.58 -19.73
CA GLY A 126 1.79 -5.92 -19.28
C GLY A 126 2.35 -5.92 -17.87
N THR A 127 3.17 -4.92 -17.54
CA THR A 127 3.70 -4.73 -16.18
C THR A 127 2.60 -4.30 -15.20
N SER A 128 1.63 -3.47 -15.67
CA SER A 128 0.46 -3.04 -14.87
C SER A 128 -0.36 -4.23 -14.39
N ASP A 129 -0.65 -5.18 -15.27
CA ASP A 129 -1.39 -6.40 -14.92
C ASP A 129 -0.66 -7.22 -13.85
N GLN A 130 0.65 -7.43 -14.04
CA GLN A 130 1.46 -8.19 -13.08
C GLN A 130 1.48 -7.53 -11.68
N VAL A 131 1.66 -6.21 -11.63
CA VAL A 131 1.68 -5.44 -10.37
C VAL A 131 0.31 -5.46 -9.71
N PHE A 132 -0.77 -5.30 -10.49
CA PHE A 132 -2.13 -5.35 -9.97
C PHE A 132 -2.49 -6.73 -9.41
N ASP A 133 -2.11 -7.81 -10.12
CA ASP A 133 -2.34 -9.18 -9.65
C ASP A 133 -1.57 -9.47 -8.36
N ALA A 134 -0.33 -9.02 -8.25
CA ALA A 134 0.46 -9.14 -7.02
C ALA A 134 -0.20 -8.40 -5.86
N LEU A 135 -0.65 -7.16 -6.07
CA LEU A 135 -1.35 -6.36 -5.07
C LEU A 135 -2.64 -7.05 -4.62
N ARG A 136 -3.47 -7.51 -5.57
CA ARG A 136 -4.74 -8.18 -5.29
C ARG A 136 -4.54 -9.51 -4.57
N GLY A 137 -3.54 -10.30 -4.96
CA GLY A 137 -3.17 -11.54 -4.29
C GLY A 137 -2.83 -11.30 -2.83
N LEU A 138 -1.88 -10.42 -2.57
CA LEU A 138 -1.44 -10.08 -1.21
C LEU A 138 -2.55 -9.53 -0.33
N THR A 139 -3.45 -8.69 -0.87
CA THR A 139 -4.58 -8.14 -0.10
C THR A 139 -5.60 -9.21 0.28
N ARG A 140 -5.89 -10.14 -0.63
CA ARG A 140 -6.81 -11.27 -0.38
C ARG A 140 -6.23 -12.26 0.62
N ASP A 141 -4.97 -12.65 0.45
CA ASP A 141 -4.29 -13.59 1.35
C ASP A 141 -4.21 -13.05 2.78
N ALA A 142 -4.07 -11.73 2.92
CA ALA A 142 -4.06 -11.06 4.21
C ALA A 142 -5.46 -10.77 4.79
N GLY A 143 -6.54 -11.02 4.07
CA GLY A 143 -7.90 -10.66 4.47
C GLY A 143 -8.09 -9.16 4.69
N MET A 144 -7.38 -8.34 3.92
CA MET A 144 -7.27 -6.90 4.08
C MET A 144 -8.23 -6.16 3.14
N ALA A 145 -8.82 -5.07 3.62
CA ALA A 145 -9.57 -4.17 2.76
C ALA A 145 -8.62 -3.33 1.90
N ALA A 146 -8.92 -3.15 0.61
CA ALA A 146 -8.17 -2.27 -0.27
C ALA A 146 -9.08 -1.21 -0.89
N LEU A 147 -8.66 0.06 -0.83
CA LEU A 147 -9.28 1.17 -1.55
C LEU A 147 -8.29 1.68 -2.58
N ILE A 148 -8.63 1.54 -3.86
CA ILE A 148 -7.76 1.89 -4.98
C ILE A 148 -8.42 3.01 -5.77
N ALA A 149 -7.75 4.13 -5.91
CA ALA A 149 -8.10 5.17 -6.87
C ALA A 149 -7.40 4.86 -8.18
N THR A 150 -8.15 4.79 -9.27
CA THR A 150 -7.60 4.58 -10.62
C THR A 150 -8.54 5.13 -11.69
N HIS A 151 -7.96 5.58 -12.79
CA HIS A 151 -8.68 5.91 -14.02
C HIS A 151 -8.70 4.75 -15.03
N ASN A 152 -8.02 3.64 -14.73
CA ASN A 152 -8.03 2.44 -15.56
C ASN A 152 -9.28 1.60 -15.27
N LEU A 153 -10.26 1.66 -16.17
CA LEU A 153 -11.56 0.98 -16.03
C LEU A 153 -11.44 -0.54 -16.09
N ASP A 154 -10.47 -1.09 -16.83
CA ASP A 154 -10.25 -2.53 -16.92
C ASP A 154 -9.77 -3.10 -15.58
N LEU A 155 -8.89 -2.38 -14.89
CA LEU A 155 -8.45 -2.75 -13.55
C LEU A 155 -9.58 -2.56 -12.53
N ALA A 156 -10.35 -1.47 -12.62
CA ALA A 156 -11.49 -1.21 -11.74
C ALA A 156 -12.53 -2.33 -11.84
N ALA A 157 -12.82 -2.83 -13.04
CA ALA A 157 -13.78 -3.93 -13.28
C ALA A 157 -13.36 -5.26 -12.62
N ARG A 158 -12.10 -5.42 -12.23
CA ARG A 158 -11.57 -6.62 -11.54
C ARG A 158 -11.70 -6.56 -10.02
N MET A 159 -12.23 -5.44 -9.47
CA MET A 159 -12.45 -5.24 -8.04
C MET A 159 -13.83 -5.75 -7.60
N ASP A 160 -13.97 -6.04 -6.32
CA ASP A 160 -15.22 -6.56 -5.75
C ASP A 160 -16.35 -5.50 -5.78
N ARG A 161 -15.98 -4.21 -5.75
CA ARG A 161 -16.91 -3.08 -5.81
C ARG A 161 -16.24 -1.88 -6.46
N VAL A 162 -16.96 -1.19 -7.31
CA VAL A 162 -16.54 0.05 -7.96
C VAL A 162 -17.43 1.19 -7.50
N VAL A 163 -16.86 2.35 -7.25
CA VAL A 163 -17.56 3.61 -7.00
C VAL A 163 -16.95 4.70 -7.87
N ARG A 164 -17.76 5.65 -8.31
CA ARG A 164 -17.30 6.81 -9.09
C ARG A 164 -17.31 8.05 -8.23
N LEU A 165 -16.22 8.80 -8.28
CA LEU A 165 -16.15 10.14 -7.69
C LEU A 165 -16.45 11.17 -8.79
N GLU A 166 -17.55 11.90 -8.66
CA GLU A 166 -17.99 12.90 -9.65
C GLU A 166 -18.51 14.14 -8.92
N ALA A 167 -17.99 15.31 -9.27
CA ALA A 167 -18.36 16.59 -8.64
C ALA A 167 -18.34 16.56 -7.10
N GLY A 168 -17.34 15.87 -6.50
CA GLY A 168 -17.19 15.75 -5.04
C GLY A 168 -18.14 14.77 -4.37
N ARG A 169 -18.91 13.97 -5.15
CA ARG A 169 -19.85 12.96 -4.63
C ARG A 169 -19.44 11.57 -5.07
N ILE A 170 -19.67 10.60 -4.17
CA ILE A 170 -19.50 9.18 -4.47
C ILE A 170 -20.82 8.64 -5.03
N LEU A 171 -20.74 8.08 -6.23
CA LEU A 171 -21.84 7.42 -6.92
C LEU A 171 -21.55 5.93 -7.01
N ALA A 172 -22.58 5.07 -6.92
CA ALA A 172 -22.44 3.67 -7.28
C ALA A 172 -22.19 3.56 -8.78
N ALA A 173 -21.25 2.71 -9.19
CA ALA A 173 -20.97 2.42 -10.59
C ALA A 173 -21.70 1.17 -11.03
#